data_6062a7eb7d406a8237eaa4e62e2d0591
#
_entry.id   6062a7eb7d406a8237eaa4e62e2d0591
#
_cell.length_a   1.000
_cell.length_b   1.000
_cell.length_c   1.000
_cell.angle_alpha   90.00
_cell.angle_beta   90.00
_cell.angle_gamma   90.00
#
_symmetry.space_group_name_H-M   'P 1'
#
loop_
_entity.id
_entity.type
_entity.pdbx_description
1 polymer ?
#
loop_
_entity_poly.entity_id
_entity_poly.type
_entity_poly.pdbx_seq_one_letter_code
_entity_poly.pdbx_strand_id
1 'polypeptide(L)'
;MMIQGICFDMDGLLVDTERQGLRASQAAARLQHHTLSDERLHAMMGVSIAAIKGWLCQWFPGRIDPDQWERDWRRLMRESIRTEGLTLKPHAAETLARLKTRGFRLALCTSNASSAAAEYLQIAGWEDVFDQVVTGDMVQSSKPAPDIYLLGARRL
;
A
#
# COMPACT_ATOMS: atom_id res chain seq x y z
N MET A 1 -7.89 1.56 31.93
CA MET A 1 -6.72 1.68 31.04
C MET A 1 -7.09 2.62 29.91
N MET A 2 -6.41 3.74 29.73
CA MET A 2 -6.72 4.67 28.63
C MET A 2 -5.86 4.31 27.41
N ILE A 3 -6.46 4.35 26.21
CA ILE A 3 -5.72 4.21 24.94
C ILE A 3 -4.83 5.44 24.77
N GLN A 4 -3.52 5.23 24.53
CA GLN A 4 -2.53 6.29 24.39
C GLN A 4 -1.95 6.38 22.99
N GLY A 5 -2.07 5.31 22.19
CA GLY A 5 -1.53 5.24 20.85
C GLY A 5 -2.46 4.52 19.88
N ILE A 6 -2.30 4.84 18.59
CA ILE A 6 -3.13 4.29 17.51
C ILE A 6 -2.20 3.88 16.34
N CYS A 7 -2.37 2.65 15.86
CA CYS A 7 -1.69 2.16 14.68
C CYS A 7 -2.63 2.25 13.46
N PHE A 8 -2.17 2.90 12.40
CA PHE A 8 -2.90 3.07 11.14
C PHE A 8 -2.28 2.20 10.05
N ASP A 9 -3.12 1.59 9.24
CA ASP A 9 -2.72 1.14 7.92
C ASP A 9 -2.65 2.35 6.97
N MET A 10 -2.00 2.18 5.82
CA MET A 10 -1.86 3.24 4.82
C MET A 10 -2.79 3.03 3.64
N ASP A 11 -2.59 1.95 2.90
CA ASP A 11 -3.26 1.69 1.62
C ASP A 11 -4.73 1.29 1.84
N GLY A 12 -5.65 1.96 1.14
CA GLY A 12 -7.08 1.74 1.29
C GLY A 12 -7.70 2.36 2.55
N LEU A 13 -6.89 2.81 3.54
CA LEU A 13 -7.36 3.47 4.77
C LEU A 13 -7.07 4.97 4.79
N LEU A 14 -5.84 5.36 4.60
CA LEU A 14 -5.41 6.77 4.60
C LEU A 14 -5.29 7.32 3.17
N VAL A 15 -4.83 6.50 2.24
CA VAL A 15 -4.66 6.84 0.82
C VAL A 15 -5.39 5.84 -0.08
N ASP A 16 -5.91 6.33 -1.22
CA ASP A 16 -6.61 5.51 -2.22
C ASP A 16 -5.64 5.09 -3.33
N THR A 17 -4.75 4.16 -3.00
CA THR A 17 -3.82 3.58 -3.98
C THR A 17 -4.43 2.46 -4.81
N GLU A 18 -5.62 1.96 -4.44
CA GLU A 18 -6.26 0.83 -5.12
C GLU A 18 -6.56 1.13 -6.58
N ARG A 19 -7.17 2.29 -6.87
CA ARG A 19 -7.51 2.70 -8.25
C ARG A 19 -6.25 2.84 -9.12
N GLN A 20 -5.18 3.43 -8.59
CA GLN A 20 -3.90 3.55 -9.28
C GLN A 20 -3.28 2.15 -9.50
N GLY A 21 -3.37 1.27 -8.49
CA GLY A 21 -2.91 -0.11 -8.56
C GLY A 21 -3.60 -0.93 -9.66
N LEU A 22 -4.91 -0.80 -9.79
CA LEU A 22 -5.67 -1.48 -10.86
C LEU A 22 -5.28 -0.97 -12.25
N ARG A 23 -5.11 0.35 -12.42
CA ARG A 23 -4.63 0.93 -13.70
C ARG A 23 -3.22 0.45 -14.04
N ALA A 24 -2.32 0.43 -13.06
CA ALA A 24 -0.97 -0.08 -13.24
C ALA A 24 -0.97 -1.58 -13.57
N SER A 25 -1.86 -2.38 -12.94
CA SER A 25 -2.01 -3.81 -13.22
C SER A 25 -2.41 -4.08 -14.66
N GLN A 26 -3.39 -3.35 -15.17
CA GLN A 26 -3.82 -3.45 -16.55
C GLN A 26 -2.73 -3.00 -17.52
N ALA A 27 -2.04 -1.90 -17.22
CA ALA A 27 -0.97 -1.38 -18.04
C ALA A 27 0.22 -2.35 -18.10
N ALA A 28 0.64 -2.93 -16.96
CA ALA A 28 1.70 -3.93 -16.90
C ALA A 28 1.36 -5.20 -17.71
N ALA A 29 0.10 -5.66 -17.67
CA ALA A 29 -0.35 -6.78 -18.49
C ALA A 29 -0.31 -6.44 -20.00
N ARG A 30 -0.71 -5.21 -20.38
CA ARG A 30 -0.67 -4.74 -21.77
C ARG A 30 0.75 -4.65 -22.34
N LEU A 31 1.75 -4.34 -21.52
CA LEU A 31 3.17 -4.37 -21.96
C LEU A 31 3.60 -5.76 -22.39
N GLN A 32 2.93 -6.81 -21.90
CA GLN A 32 3.14 -8.19 -22.33
C GLN A 32 2.03 -8.69 -23.30
N HIS A 33 1.32 -7.78 -23.96
CA HIS A 33 0.26 -8.05 -24.94
C HIS A 33 -0.96 -8.80 -24.35
N HIS A 34 -1.25 -8.62 -23.05
CA HIS A 34 -2.40 -9.22 -22.38
C HIS A 34 -3.36 -8.17 -21.89
N THR A 35 -4.64 -8.53 -21.80
CA THR A 35 -5.71 -7.70 -21.24
C THR A 35 -6.34 -8.44 -20.07
N LEU A 36 -6.43 -7.78 -18.92
CA LEU A 36 -7.18 -8.25 -17.77
C LEU A 36 -8.64 -7.78 -17.91
N SER A 37 -9.60 -8.67 -17.70
CA SER A 37 -11.00 -8.29 -17.60
C SER A 37 -11.26 -7.50 -16.32
N ASP A 38 -12.34 -6.72 -16.28
CA ASP A 38 -12.73 -5.97 -15.09
C ASP A 38 -12.93 -6.88 -13.88
N GLU A 39 -13.46 -8.08 -14.09
CA GLU A 39 -13.62 -9.11 -13.05
C GLU A 39 -12.26 -9.52 -12.47
N ARG A 40 -11.26 -9.78 -13.32
CA ARG A 40 -9.90 -10.12 -12.87
C ARG A 40 -9.23 -8.95 -12.14
N LEU A 41 -9.40 -7.73 -12.62
CA LEU A 41 -8.89 -6.53 -11.95
C LEU A 41 -9.52 -6.38 -10.56
N HIS A 42 -10.84 -6.49 -10.44
CA HIS A 42 -11.50 -6.40 -9.14
C HIS A 42 -11.05 -7.52 -8.18
N ALA A 43 -10.83 -8.74 -8.69
CA ALA A 43 -10.33 -9.83 -7.86
C ALA A 43 -8.94 -9.54 -7.27
N MET A 44 -8.12 -8.68 -7.90
CA MET A 44 -6.79 -8.31 -7.39
C MET A 44 -6.83 -7.33 -6.20
N MET A 45 -7.98 -6.70 -5.90
CA MET A 45 -8.08 -5.72 -4.82
C MET A 45 -7.81 -6.36 -3.46
N GLY A 46 -6.93 -5.75 -2.67
CA GLY A 46 -6.58 -6.24 -1.34
C GLY A 46 -5.75 -7.54 -1.31
N VAL A 47 -5.33 -8.05 -2.48
CA VAL A 47 -4.59 -9.30 -2.62
C VAL A 47 -3.09 -9.05 -2.69
N SER A 48 -2.30 -9.94 -2.09
CA SER A 48 -0.84 -9.84 -2.13
C SER A 48 -0.28 -10.03 -3.54
N ILE A 49 0.80 -9.34 -3.86
CA ILE A 49 1.49 -9.47 -5.17
C ILE A 49 1.84 -10.93 -5.48
N ALA A 50 2.26 -11.70 -4.47
CA ALA A 50 2.60 -13.12 -4.65
C ALA A 50 1.40 -13.94 -5.13
N ALA A 51 0.20 -13.71 -4.57
CA ALA A 51 -1.02 -14.38 -5.00
C ALA A 51 -1.45 -13.93 -6.41
N ILE A 52 -1.35 -12.63 -6.71
CA ILE A 52 -1.63 -12.08 -8.06
C ILE A 52 -0.73 -12.72 -9.10
N LYS A 53 0.57 -12.87 -8.84
CA LYS A 53 1.50 -13.56 -9.73
C LYS A 53 1.08 -14.99 -10.02
N GLY A 54 0.62 -15.72 -9.00
CA GLY A 54 0.05 -17.07 -9.16
C GLY A 54 -1.18 -17.08 -10.08
N TRP A 55 -2.07 -16.11 -9.91
CA TRP A 55 -3.25 -15.96 -10.79
C TRP A 55 -2.89 -15.60 -12.23
N LEU A 56 -1.90 -14.73 -12.44
CA LEU A 56 -1.43 -14.39 -13.78
C LEU A 56 -0.92 -15.64 -14.52
N CYS A 57 -0.17 -16.51 -13.84
CA CYS A 57 0.27 -17.78 -14.41
C CYS A 57 -0.91 -18.70 -14.78
N GLN A 58 -1.97 -18.72 -13.97
CA GLN A 58 -3.18 -19.50 -14.25
C GLN A 58 -4.01 -18.91 -15.39
N TRP A 59 -4.15 -17.58 -15.43
CA TRP A 59 -4.95 -16.89 -16.45
C TRP A 59 -4.28 -16.85 -17.82
N PHE A 60 -2.95 -16.87 -17.87
CA PHE A 60 -2.15 -16.76 -19.08
C PHE A 60 -1.00 -17.79 -19.09
N PRO A 61 -1.28 -19.11 -19.07
CA PRO A 61 -0.27 -20.13 -18.87
C PRO A 61 0.82 -20.07 -19.95
N GLY A 62 2.07 -19.89 -19.51
CA GLY A 62 3.24 -19.79 -20.36
C GLY A 62 3.33 -18.58 -21.29
N ARG A 63 2.42 -17.59 -21.12
CA ARG A 63 2.35 -16.41 -22.01
C ARG A 63 2.63 -15.09 -21.31
N ILE A 64 2.69 -15.07 -19.97
CA ILE A 64 3.03 -13.90 -19.16
C ILE A 64 4.23 -14.22 -18.26
N ASP A 65 5.14 -13.28 -18.13
CA ASP A 65 6.19 -13.30 -17.11
C ASP A 65 5.67 -12.52 -15.88
N PRO A 66 5.32 -13.21 -14.78
CA PRO A 66 4.77 -12.56 -13.59
C PRO A 66 5.80 -11.69 -12.86
N ASP A 67 7.11 -11.98 -13.00
CA ASP A 67 8.16 -11.17 -12.38
C ASP A 67 8.37 -9.88 -13.17
N GLN A 68 8.33 -9.93 -14.50
CA GLN A 68 8.34 -8.74 -15.35
C GLN A 68 7.08 -7.90 -15.10
N TRP A 69 5.91 -8.53 -14.99
CA TRP A 69 4.66 -7.83 -14.66
C TRP A 69 4.78 -7.07 -13.33
N GLU A 70 5.35 -7.69 -12.29
CA GLU A 70 5.56 -7.03 -11.00
C GLU A 70 6.51 -5.84 -11.11
N ARG A 71 7.64 -5.97 -11.84
CA ARG A 71 8.59 -4.85 -12.07
C ARG A 71 7.90 -3.67 -12.77
N ASP A 72 7.13 -3.96 -13.82
CA ASP A 72 6.40 -2.93 -14.56
C ASP A 72 5.28 -2.31 -13.73
N TRP A 73 4.53 -3.12 -12.99
CA TRP A 73 3.51 -2.64 -12.06
C TRP A 73 4.09 -1.66 -11.02
N ARG A 74 5.20 -2.02 -10.37
CA ARG A 74 5.88 -1.15 -9.40
C ARG A 74 6.38 0.15 -10.02
N ARG A 75 6.90 0.09 -11.22
CA ARG A 75 7.36 1.28 -11.97
C ARG A 75 6.17 2.19 -12.31
N LEU A 76 5.10 1.64 -12.88
CA LEU A 76 3.90 2.38 -13.28
C LEU A 76 3.16 2.99 -12.08
N MET A 77 3.11 2.28 -10.96
CA MET A 77 2.57 2.82 -9.71
C MET A 77 3.34 4.05 -9.25
N ARG A 78 4.67 3.96 -9.16
CA ARG A 78 5.50 5.11 -8.77
C ARG A 78 5.32 6.29 -9.72
N GLU A 79 5.30 6.05 -11.02
CA GLU A 79 5.09 7.08 -12.02
C GLU A 79 3.71 7.76 -11.86
N SER A 80 2.65 6.99 -11.70
CA SER A 80 1.31 7.50 -11.45
C SER A 80 1.24 8.35 -10.17
N ILE A 81 1.83 7.88 -9.08
CA ILE A 81 1.86 8.62 -7.82
C ILE A 81 2.65 9.93 -7.93
N ARG A 82 3.78 9.93 -8.67
CA ARG A 82 4.58 11.15 -8.88
C ARG A 82 3.90 12.17 -9.77
N THR A 83 3.14 11.72 -10.77
CA THR A 83 2.49 12.61 -11.76
C THR A 83 1.10 13.05 -11.34
N GLU A 84 0.32 12.16 -10.73
CA GLU A 84 -1.06 12.40 -10.35
C GLU A 84 -1.22 12.73 -8.85
N GLY A 85 -0.19 12.46 -8.03
CA GLY A 85 -0.23 12.55 -6.58
C GLY A 85 -0.90 11.32 -5.93
N LEU A 86 -1.02 11.38 -4.61
CA LEU A 86 -1.79 10.41 -3.82
C LEU A 86 -3.16 10.99 -3.53
N THR A 87 -4.21 10.23 -3.86
CA THR A 87 -5.57 10.57 -3.42
C THR A 87 -5.73 10.18 -1.96
N LEU A 88 -5.95 11.15 -1.08
CA LEU A 88 -6.24 10.88 0.32
C LEU A 88 -7.67 10.36 0.47
N LYS A 89 -7.88 9.42 1.39
CA LYS A 89 -9.24 9.00 1.75
C LYS A 89 -9.98 10.17 2.45
N PRO A 90 -11.30 10.29 2.27
CA PRO A 90 -12.08 11.33 2.93
C PRO A 90 -11.80 11.37 4.43
N HIS A 91 -11.60 12.57 4.96
CA HIS A 91 -11.33 12.83 6.38
C HIS A 91 -10.01 12.24 6.94
N ALA A 92 -9.14 11.61 6.15
CA ALA A 92 -7.89 11.03 6.66
C ALA A 92 -7.01 12.10 7.33
N ALA A 93 -6.69 13.19 6.62
CA ALA A 93 -5.86 14.27 7.15
C ALA A 93 -6.48 14.93 8.39
N GLU A 94 -7.80 15.20 8.37
CA GLU A 94 -8.51 15.78 9.50
C GLU A 94 -8.47 14.86 10.73
N THR A 95 -8.68 13.57 10.54
CA THR A 95 -8.64 12.56 11.61
C THR A 95 -7.27 12.50 12.27
N LEU A 96 -6.19 12.43 11.46
CA LEU A 96 -4.82 12.42 11.98
C LEU A 96 -4.52 13.69 12.79
N ALA A 97 -4.86 14.87 12.26
CA ALA A 97 -4.65 16.13 12.93
C ALA A 97 -5.41 16.22 14.27
N ARG A 98 -6.68 15.79 14.30
CA ARG A 98 -7.50 15.76 15.53
C ARG A 98 -6.95 14.82 16.60
N LEU A 99 -6.44 13.66 16.19
CA LEU A 99 -5.83 12.70 17.11
C LEU A 99 -4.54 13.24 17.72
N LYS A 100 -3.68 13.84 16.90
CA LYS A 100 -2.45 14.52 17.40
C LYS A 100 -2.80 15.63 18.39
N THR A 101 -3.76 16.49 18.07
CA THR A 101 -4.21 17.58 18.96
C THR A 101 -4.75 17.06 20.30
N ARG A 102 -5.31 15.84 20.32
CA ARG A 102 -5.78 15.18 21.54
C ARG A 102 -4.69 14.44 22.30
N GLY A 103 -3.43 14.50 21.83
CA GLY A 103 -2.27 13.91 22.50
C GLY A 103 -2.08 12.41 22.25
N PHE A 104 -2.77 11.82 21.26
CA PHE A 104 -2.49 10.44 20.87
C PHE A 104 -1.17 10.34 20.14
N ARG A 105 -0.40 9.29 20.45
CA ARG A 105 0.75 8.87 19.65
C ARG A 105 0.27 8.04 18.46
N LEU A 106 0.82 8.29 17.27
CA LEU A 106 0.38 7.65 16.04
C LEU A 106 1.51 6.81 15.43
N ALA A 107 1.24 5.57 15.05
CA ALA A 107 2.12 4.75 14.26
C ALA A 107 1.50 4.44 12.89
N LEU A 108 2.28 4.57 11.83
CA LEU A 108 1.95 4.01 10.53
C LEU A 108 2.45 2.57 10.47
N CYS A 109 1.59 1.64 10.05
CA CYS A 109 1.89 0.21 9.94
C CYS A 109 1.51 -0.29 8.54
N THR A 110 2.43 -0.18 7.57
CA THR A 110 2.18 -0.49 6.16
C THR A 110 2.95 -1.72 5.68
N SER A 111 2.38 -2.51 4.78
CA SER A 111 3.09 -3.60 4.10
C SER A 111 4.08 -3.12 3.03
N ASN A 112 4.11 -1.83 2.72
CA ASN A 112 5.09 -1.26 1.81
C ASN A 112 6.51 -1.35 2.39
N ALA A 113 7.51 -1.35 1.49
CA ALA A 113 8.89 -1.20 1.88
C ALA A 113 9.16 0.23 2.39
N SER A 114 10.17 0.40 3.24
CA SER A 114 10.53 1.67 3.88
C SER A 114 10.68 2.82 2.89
N SER A 115 11.32 2.58 1.74
CA SER A 115 11.51 3.60 0.70
C SER A 115 10.20 4.08 0.07
N ALA A 116 9.25 3.17 -0.16
CA ALA A 116 7.95 3.52 -0.73
C ALA A 116 7.08 4.25 0.30
N ALA A 117 7.09 3.79 1.55
CA ALA A 117 6.36 4.46 2.62
C ALA A 117 6.85 5.90 2.82
N ALA A 118 8.17 6.13 2.83
CA ALA A 118 8.76 7.47 2.94
C ALA A 118 8.35 8.38 1.76
N GLU A 119 8.40 7.87 0.52
CA GLU A 119 7.96 8.62 -0.66
C GLU A 119 6.46 9.00 -0.56
N TYR A 120 5.60 8.08 -0.10
CA TYR A 120 4.17 8.34 0.06
C TYR A 120 3.88 9.36 1.16
N LEU A 121 4.56 9.27 2.29
CA LEU A 121 4.45 10.25 3.37
C LEU A 121 4.86 11.65 2.91
N GLN A 122 5.96 11.76 2.16
CA GLN A 122 6.42 13.02 1.57
C GLN A 122 5.38 13.62 0.63
N ILE A 123 4.83 12.82 -0.29
CA ILE A 123 3.81 13.28 -1.24
C ILE A 123 2.52 13.72 -0.52
N ALA A 124 2.14 13.01 0.56
CA ALA A 124 0.97 13.35 1.37
C ALA A 124 1.20 14.54 2.33
N GLY A 125 2.45 14.99 2.51
CA GLY A 125 2.80 16.01 3.51
C GLY A 125 2.66 15.50 4.94
N TRP A 126 2.94 14.21 5.18
CA TRP A 126 2.76 13.55 6.48
C TRP A 126 4.07 13.05 7.11
N GLU A 127 5.24 13.63 6.71
CA GLU A 127 6.56 13.22 7.19
C GLU A 127 6.68 13.27 8.71
N ASP A 128 6.06 14.30 9.34
CA ASP A 128 6.11 14.52 10.79
C ASP A 128 4.80 14.16 11.52
N VAL A 129 3.85 13.53 10.84
CA VAL A 129 2.55 13.21 11.43
C VAL A 129 2.62 12.00 12.36
N PHE A 130 3.40 10.99 11.98
CA PHE A 130 3.52 9.75 12.71
C PHE A 130 4.71 9.75 13.65
N ASP A 131 4.50 9.37 14.91
CA ASP A 131 5.59 9.20 15.90
C ASP A 131 6.45 7.97 15.58
N GLN A 132 5.87 6.97 14.90
CA GLN A 132 6.54 5.78 14.42
C GLN A 132 6.05 5.38 13.04
N VAL A 133 6.96 4.88 12.20
CA VAL A 133 6.65 4.26 10.91
C VAL A 133 7.20 2.84 10.95
N VAL A 134 6.34 1.85 10.76
CA VAL A 134 6.68 0.42 10.68
C VAL A 134 6.26 -0.09 9.30
N THR A 135 7.22 -0.65 8.59
CA THR A 135 7.09 -1.07 7.19
C THR A 135 7.25 -2.59 7.05
N GLY A 136 6.82 -3.13 5.92
CA GLY A 136 6.83 -4.57 5.67
C GLY A 136 8.22 -5.22 5.75
N ASP A 137 9.27 -4.47 5.43
CA ASP A 137 10.67 -4.91 5.51
C ASP A 137 11.27 -4.88 6.93
N MET A 138 10.52 -4.39 7.93
CA MET A 138 10.92 -4.38 9.34
C MET A 138 10.40 -5.59 10.13
N VAL A 139 9.61 -6.47 9.54
CA VAL A 139 8.98 -7.62 10.18
C VAL A 139 9.25 -8.90 9.40
N GLN A 140 9.22 -10.05 10.10
CA GLN A 140 9.42 -11.35 9.45
C GLN A 140 8.17 -11.85 8.74
N SER A 141 6.99 -11.62 9.35
CA SER A 141 5.71 -12.05 8.80
C SER A 141 4.87 -10.84 8.43
N SER A 142 4.52 -10.75 7.14
CA SER A 142 3.64 -9.68 6.63
C SER A 142 2.17 -9.93 6.98
N LYS A 143 1.34 -8.91 6.83
CA LYS A 143 -0.13 -9.03 6.98
C LYS A 143 -0.66 -10.23 6.16
N PRO A 144 -1.55 -11.07 6.72
CA PRO A 144 -2.40 -10.83 7.88
C PRO A 144 -1.77 -11.16 9.25
N ALA A 145 -0.49 -11.53 9.34
CA ALA A 145 0.19 -11.69 10.62
C ALA A 145 0.18 -10.37 11.41
N PRO A 146 0.08 -10.40 12.76
CA PRO A 146 -0.05 -9.21 13.58
C PRO A 146 1.28 -8.49 13.82
N ASP A 147 2.40 -9.02 13.34
CA ASP A 147 3.76 -8.59 13.65
C ASP A 147 3.98 -7.09 13.49
N ILE A 148 3.50 -6.52 12.38
CA ILE A 148 3.67 -5.11 12.07
C ILE A 148 2.93 -4.20 13.08
N TYR A 149 1.73 -4.59 13.49
CA TYR A 149 0.95 -3.85 14.48
C TYR A 149 1.50 -4.02 15.89
N LEU A 150 1.98 -5.22 16.24
CA LEU A 150 2.64 -5.47 17.52
C LEU A 150 3.94 -4.68 17.64
N LEU A 151 4.70 -4.55 16.55
CA LEU A 151 5.90 -3.73 16.53
C LEU A 151 5.55 -2.23 16.65
N GLY A 152 4.54 -1.76 15.92
CA GLY A 152 4.04 -0.40 16.01
C GLY A 152 3.58 -0.05 17.43
N ALA A 153 2.75 -0.89 18.04
CA ALA A 153 2.26 -0.68 19.40
C ALA A 153 3.37 -0.69 20.46
N ARG A 154 4.43 -1.50 20.26
CA ARG A 154 5.59 -1.51 21.18
C ARG A 154 6.46 -0.26 21.08
N ARG A 155 6.48 0.39 19.92
CA ARG A 155 7.26 1.62 19.68
C ARG A 155 6.53 2.89 20.10
N LEU A 156 5.19 2.85 20.23
CA LEU A 156 4.37 3.91 20.83
C LEU A 156 4.44 3.90 22.34
#